data_6dfc0e98b3839ac00bb9bae85fe5c3ff
#
_entry.id   6dfc0e98b3839ac00bb9bae85fe5c3ff
#
_cell.length_a   1.000
_cell.length_b   1.000
_cell.length_c   1.000
_cell.angle_alpha   90.00
_cell.angle_beta   90.00
_cell.angle_gamma   90.00
#
_symmetry.space_group_name_H-M   'P 1'
#
loop_
_entity.id
_entity.type
_entity.pdbx_description
1 polymer ?
#
loop_
_entity_poly.entity_id
_entity_poly.type
_entity_poly.pdbx_seq_one_letter_code
_entity_poly.pdbx_strand_id
1 'polypeptide(L)'
;MTYLACQWFTTIFVVRLSSGYDDAGLLSLAMSVVGIFGTFANYKMGTYQISDIRRENTVGEYMGFRCFTLAGAFVACMIYAALTCAPEALITVALFYAFKGVGLVIDILHGVDQINRRMDYIGKSFILQGVSTLVAFVVVYWATRNLDAAIIAMLVAAAVVLFAFDLPHCQRFERVRISLSRKKALFFLKTSLPAVIASVAASAIFAIPKQYLALTVGSAALGIYSSVAAPALVIQMGAQYLYGPLLDIFPKLFFEGNVRGFAALLGKTVAGIVGVTVACAIVLEFIGAWALALLFGESIVPYVYLLQPIIVSTAATAFLWFFGDLLITLRHFWANFAGNVVAFLAVIPLTFFCVDRWDMNGVSFAGAGACLAGVAILLFFLVKVVKKGPDHIIGAEGEAARDGAVDAKEAC
;
A
#
# COMPACT_ATOMS: atom_id res chain seq x y z
N MET A 1 -12.18 5.06 -7.14
CA MET A 1 -12.57 5.94 -6.02
C MET A 1 -13.61 5.30 -5.12
N THR A 2 -14.77 4.83 -5.62
CA THR A 2 -15.86 4.24 -4.79
C THR A 2 -15.41 3.12 -3.84
N TYR A 3 -14.59 2.17 -4.32
CA TYR A 3 -14.08 1.07 -3.49
C TYR A 3 -13.27 1.57 -2.28
N LEU A 4 -12.35 2.53 -2.51
CA LEU A 4 -11.54 3.11 -1.42
C LEU A 4 -12.40 3.91 -0.43
N ALA A 5 -13.39 4.65 -0.94
CA ALA A 5 -14.35 5.35 -0.10
C ALA A 5 -15.15 4.38 0.78
N CYS A 6 -15.64 3.26 0.21
CA CYS A 6 -16.35 2.24 0.98
C CYS A 6 -15.45 1.60 2.06
N GLN A 7 -14.17 1.34 1.74
CA GLN A 7 -13.23 0.84 2.76
C GLN A 7 -13.00 1.87 3.88
N TRP A 8 -12.90 3.15 3.53
CA TRP A 8 -12.80 4.21 4.52
C TRP A 8 -14.06 4.31 5.40
N PHE A 9 -15.26 4.21 4.81
CA PHE A 9 -16.50 4.15 5.57
C PHE A 9 -16.57 2.94 6.50
N THR A 10 -16.02 1.79 6.13
CA THR A 10 -15.94 0.63 7.03
C THR A 10 -15.19 0.98 8.32
N THR A 11 -14.10 1.75 8.26
CA THR A 11 -13.35 2.18 9.45
C THR A 11 -14.14 3.17 10.32
N ILE A 12 -15.05 3.94 9.75
CA ILE A 12 -15.94 4.83 10.49
C ILE A 12 -17.05 4.02 11.18
N PHE A 13 -17.71 3.12 10.42
CA PHE A 13 -18.84 2.37 10.94
C PHE A 13 -18.43 1.38 12.03
N VAL A 14 -17.22 0.81 12.01
CA VAL A 14 -16.77 -0.05 13.10
C VAL A 14 -16.75 0.72 14.42
N VAL A 15 -16.28 1.98 14.43
CA VAL A 15 -16.27 2.82 15.64
C VAL A 15 -17.68 3.26 16.03
N ARG A 16 -18.48 3.70 15.05
CA ARG A 16 -19.85 4.20 15.29
C ARG A 16 -20.80 3.14 15.82
N LEU A 17 -20.62 1.91 15.40
CA LEU A 17 -21.49 0.80 15.76
C LEU A 17 -20.96 0.01 16.96
N SER A 18 -19.68 0.10 17.33
CA SER A 18 -19.13 -0.57 18.51
C SER A 18 -19.43 0.19 19.80
N SER A 19 -19.28 -0.49 20.93
CA SER A 19 -19.40 0.11 22.25
C SER A 19 -18.09 0.75 22.74
N GLY A 20 -16.99 0.57 22.00
CA GLY A 20 -15.64 1.07 22.33
C GLY A 20 -14.73 1.10 21.10
N TYR A 21 -13.42 1.21 21.32
CA TYR A 21 -12.44 1.29 20.24
C TYR A 21 -11.69 -0.04 19.99
N ASP A 22 -11.98 -1.09 20.75
CA ASP A 22 -11.28 -2.38 20.65
C ASP A 22 -11.46 -3.03 19.29
N ASP A 23 -12.69 -3.11 18.78
CA ASP A 23 -12.98 -3.67 17.45
C ASP A 23 -12.33 -2.86 16.33
N ALA A 24 -12.30 -1.53 16.46
CA ALA A 24 -11.58 -0.67 15.51
C ALA A 24 -10.08 -0.91 15.57
N GLY A 25 -9.54 -1.15 16.75
CA GLY A 25 -8.14 -1.53 16.97
C GLY A 25 -7.81 -2.88 16.36
N LEU A 26 -8.63 -3.91 16.63
CA LEU A 26 -8.47 -5.24 16.06
C LEU A 26 -8.53 -5.21 14.53
N LEU A 27 -9.49 -4.47 13.96
CA LEU A 27 -9.57 -4.28 12.51
C LEU A 27 -8.32 -3.58 11.96
N SER A 28 -7.86 -2.51 12.61
CA SER A 28 -6.65 -1.78 12.20
C SER A 28 -5.38 -2.63 12.32
N LEU A 29 -5.28 -3.47 13.36
CA LEU A 29 -4.21 -4.44 13.54
C LEU A 29 -4.22 -5.46 12.39
N ALA A 30 -5.39 -6.05 12.11
CA ALA A 30 -5.56 -6.99 11.00
C ALA A 30 -5.19 -6.34 9.66
N MET A 31 -5.65 -5.11 9.39
CA MET A 31 -5.28 -4.34 8.20
C MET A 31 -3.77 -4.12 8.09
N SER A 32 -3.09 -3.84 9.20
CA SER A 32 -1.65 -3.59 9.24
C SER A 32 -0.84 -4.86 8.98
N VAL A 33 -1.16 -5.97 9.65
CA VAL A 33 -0.51 -7.27 9.45
C VAL A 33 -0.74 -7.77 8.02
N VAL A 34 -2.00 -7.81 7.60
CA VAL A 34 -2.38 -8.28 6.26
C VAL A 34 -1.84 -7.35 5.16
N GLY A 35 -1.62 -6.06 5.45
CA GLY A 35 -0.97 -5.13 4.55
C GLY A 35 0.44 -5.57 4.13
N ILE A 36 1.24 -6.07 5.08
CA ILE A 36 2.59 -6.61 4.81
C ILE A 36 2.50 -7.87 3.95
N PHE A 37 1.77 -8.88 4.44
CA PHE A 37 1.71 -10.19 3.81
C PHE A 37 0.86 -10.20 2.52
N GLY A 38 -0.15 -9.33 2.42
CA GLY A 38 -0.89 -9.10 1.19
C GLY A 38 -0.02 -8.50 0.08
N THR A 39 0.92 -7.62 0.44
CA THR A 39 1.93 -7.11 -0.51
C THR A 39 2.84 -8.23 -1.00
N PHE A 40 3.25 -9.13 -0.13
CA PHE A 40 3.99 -10.34 -0.52
C PHE A 40 3.12 -11.25 -1.40
N ALA A 41 1.86 -11.52 -1.03
CA ALA A 41 0.94 -12.34 -1.81
C ALA A 41 0.66 -11.75 -3.20
N ASN A 42 0.58 -10.42 -3.31
CA ASN A 42 0.41 -9.72 -4.59
C ASN A 42 1.57 -9.98 -5.56
N TYR A 43 2.80 -10.07 -5.07
CA TYR A 43 4.02 -10.40 -5.81
C TYR A 43 4.21 -9.60 -7.11
N LYS A 44 3.60 -8.41 -7.20
CA LYS A 44 3.59 -7.56 -8.42
C LYS A 44 3.05 -8.25 -9.68
N MET A 45 2.29 -9.35 -9.51
CA MET A 45 1.82 -10.15 -10.64
C MET A 45 0.85 -9.40 -11.55
N GLY A 46 -0.01 -8.55 -11.01
CA GLY A 46 -0.90 -7.72 -11.84
C GLY A 46 -0.10 -6.82 -12.80
N THR A 47 0.95 -6.15 -12.30
CA THR A 47 1.82 -5.32 -13.14
C THR A 47 2.57 -6.17 -14.18
N TYR A 48 3.08 -7.34 -13.79
CA TYR A 48 3.78 -8.24 -14.68
C TYR A 48 2.85 -8.76 -15.79
N GLN A 49 1.63 -9.18 -15.44
CA GLN A 49 0.61 -9.65 -16.39
C GLN A 49 0.25 -8.59 -17.44
N ILE A 50 0.06 -7.34 -17.02
CA ILE A 50 -0.29 -6.23 -17.93
C ILE A 50 0.89 -5.91 -18.87
N SER A 51 2.14 -6.08 -18.41
CA SER A 51 3.33 -5.86 -19.22
C SER A 51 3.68 -7.01 -20.17
N ASP A 52 3.03 -8.18 -20.03
CA ASP A 52 3.23 -9.35 -20.89
C ASP A 52 2.51 -9.17 -22.26
N ILE A 53 3.01 -8.20 -23.05
CA ILE A 53 2.46 -7.87 -24.38
C ILE A 53 2.51 -9.05 -25.35
N ARG A 54 3.53 -9.92 -25.18
CA ARG A 54 3.73 -11.10 -26.04
C ARG A 54 2.83 -12.28 -25.67
N ARG A 55 2.09 -12.19 -24.55
CA ARG A 55 1.25 -13.27 -24.01
C ARG A 55 2.03 -14.59 -23.84
N GLU A 56 3.23 -14.51 -23.28
CA GLU A 56 4.09 -15.66 -23.03
C GLU A 56 3.55 -16.56 -21.92
N ASN A 57 2.63 -16.00 -21.11
CA ASN A 57 2.00 -16.69 -20.00
C ASN A 57 0.46 -16.62 -20.11
N THR A 58 -0.20 -17.67 -19.67
CA THR A 58 -1.66 -17.77 -19.63
C THR A 58 -2.22 -17.21 -18.34
N VAL A 59 -3.49 -16.78 -18.35
CA VAL A 59 -4.22 -16.38 -17.13
C VAL A 59 -4.20 -17.47 -16.07
N GLY A 60 -4.27 -18.74 -16.51
CA GLY A 60 -4.20 -19.89 -15.61
C GLY A 60 -2.88 -20.01 -14.86
N GLU A 61 -1.76 -19.62 -15.49
CA GLU A 61 -0.44 -19.62 -14.85
C GLU A 61 -0.31 -18.46 -13.86
N TYR A 62 -0.79 -17.27 -14.20
CA TYR A 62 -0.87 -16.15 -13.28
C TYR A 62 -1.76 -16.46 -12.08
N MET A 63 -2.91 -17.07 -12.29
CA MET A 63 -3.82 -17.49 -11.23
C MET A 63 -3.20 -18.57 -10.35
N GLY A 64 -2.54 -19.59 -10.95
CA GLY A 64 -1.84 -20.64 -10.23
C GLY A 64 -0.73 -20.07 -9.34
N PHE A 65 0.05 -19.13 -9.86
CA PHE A 65 1.09 -18.45 -9.08
C PHE A 65 0.50 -17.58 -7.98
N ARG A 66 -0.61 -16.88 -8.22
CA ARG A 66 -1.35 -16.11 -7.21
C ARG A 66 -1.83 -17.01 -6.07
N CYS A 67 -2.42 -18.17 -6.38
CA CYS A 67 -2.83 -19.13 -5.35
C CYS A 67 -1.64 -19.64 -4.54
N PHE A 68 -0.51 -19.92 -5.19
CA PHE A 68 0.72 -20.34 -4.52
C PHE A 68 1.26 -19.24 -3.57
N THR A 69 1.36 -17.99 -4.03
CA THR A 69 1.84 -16.88 -3.19
C THR A 69 0.86 -16.52 -2.07
N LEU A 70 -0.46 -16.60 -2.31
CA LEU A 70 -1.48 -16.44 -1.28
C LEU A 70 -1.34 -17.50 -0.18
N ALA A 71 -1.19 -18.77 -0.54
CA ALA A 71 -1.03 -19.84 0.45
C ALA A 71 0.27 -19.66 1.28
N GLY A 72 1.40 -19.40 0.61
CA GLY A 72 2.67 -19.16 1.30
C GLY A 72 2.64 -17.93 2.20
N ALA A 73 2.07 -16.82 1.71
CA ALA A 73 1.91 -15.61 2.50
C ALA A 73 0.93 -15.78 3.67
N PHE A 74 -0.12 -16.59 3.53
CA PHE A 74 -1.03 -16.93 4.63
C PHE A 74 -0.31 -17.63 5.77
N VAL A 75 0.45 -18.69 5.45
CA VAL A 75 1.24 -19.42 6.46
C VAL A 75 2.22 -18.48 7.17
N ALA A 76 2.97 -17.66 6.40
CA ALA A 76 3.90 -16.70 6.97
C ALA A 76 3.18 -15.64 7.82
N CYS A 77 2.02 -15.15 7.37
CA CYS A 77 1.17 -14.21 8.09
C CYS A 77 0.71 -14.79 9.44
N MET A 78 0.23 -16.03 9.45
CA MET A 78 -0.26 -16.66 10.68
C MET A 78 0.87 -16.97 11.67
N ILE A 79 2.04 -17.40 11.19
CA ILE A 79 3.23 -17.58 12.03
C ILE A 79 3.64 -16.23 12.65
N TYR A 80 3.72 -15.18 11.85
CA TYR A 80 4.06 -13.85 12.31
C TYR A 80 3.03 -13.33 13.32
N ALA A 81 1.73 -13.42 13.01
CA ALA A 81 0.67 -12.99 13.91
C ALA A 81 0.68 -13.75 15.24
N ALA A 82 0.93 -15.06 15.23
CA ALA A 82 1.04 -15.87 16.44
C ALA A 82 2.22 -15.46 17.34
N LEU A 83 3.29 -14.91 16.75
CA LEU A 83 4.47 -14.46 17.50
C LEU A 83 4.37 -13.00 17.98
N THR A 84 3.57 -12.17 17.28
CA THR A 84 3.60 -10.70 17.47
C THR A 84 2.25 -10.09 17.81
N CYS A 85 1.17 -10.85 17.85
CA CYS A 85 -0.17 -10.33 18.15
C CYS A 85 -0.77 -11.07 19.35
N ALA A 86 -1.75 -10.43 19.99
CA ALA A 86 -2.54 -11.09 21.03
C ALA A 86 -3.36 -12.25 20.43
N PRO A 87 -3.57 -13.36 21.16
CA PRO A 87 -4.29 -14.54 20.65
C PRO A 87 -5.69 -14.21 20.10
N GLU A 88 -6.36 -13.22 20.67
CA GLU A 88 -7.68 -12.75 20.30
C GLU A 88 -7.72 -12.17 18.88
N ALA A 89 -6.60 -11.60 18.41
CA ALA A 89 -6.50 -11.01 17.08
C ALA A 89 -6.29 -12.04 15.96
N LEU A 90 -5.90 -13.28 16.28
CA LEU A 90 -5.50 -14.28 15.27
C LEU A 90 -6.64 -14.62 14.31
N ILE A 91 -7.85 -14.79 14.84
CA ILE A 91 -9.04 -15.10 14.03
C ILE A 91 -9.36 -13.93 13.10
N THR A 92 -9.39 -12.73 13.63
CA THR A 92 -9.65 -11.51 12.87
C THR A 92 -8.62 -11.30 11.76
N VAL A 93 -7.32 -11.53 12.04
CA VAL A 93 -6.25 -11.47 11.03
C VAL A 93 -6.46 -12.52 9.94
N ALA A 94 -6.78 -13.77 10.30
CA ALA A 94 -7.00 -14.85 9.34
C ALA A 94 -8.20 -14.56 8.42
N LEU A 95 -9.32 -14.12 8.99
CA LEU A 95 -10.53 -13.76 8.24
C LEU A 95 -10.30 -12.56 7.32
N PHE A 96 -9.62 -11.53 7.83
CA PHE A 96 -9.30 -10.36 7.02
C PHE A 96 -8.30 -10.67 5.90
N TYR A 97 -7.34 -11.58 6.15
CA TYR A 97 -6.46 -12.09 5.11
C TYR A 97 -7.23 -12.83 4.01
N ALA A 98 -8.16 -13.70 4.38
CA ALA A 98 -9.01 -14.40 3.41
C ALA A 98 -9.84 -13.42 2.58
N PHE A 99 -10.45 -12.40 3.21
CA PHE A 99 -11.17 -11.33 2.51
C PHE A 99 -10.27 -10.60 1.50
N LYS A 100 -9.08 -10.17 1.92
CA LYS A 100 -8.12 -9.52 1.02
C LYS A 100 -7.61 -10.45 -0.07
N GLY A 101 -7.47 -11.74 0.23
CA GLY A 101 -7.10 -12.77 -0.73
C GLY A 101 -8.06 -12.88 -1.91
N VAL A 102 -9.37 -12.78 -1.66
CA VAL A 102 -10.38 -12.73 -2.75
C VAL A 102 -10.13 -11.52 -3.65
N GLY A 103 -9.85 -10.33 -3.08
CA GLY A 103 -9.51 -9.14 -3.86
C GLY A 103 -8.26 -9.32 -4.71
N LEU A 104 -7.24 -10.02 -4.20
CA LEU A 104 -6.03 -10.33 -4.95
C LEU A 104 -6.26 -11.35 -6.09
N VAL A 105 -7.22 -12.25 -5.94
CA VAL A 105 -7.66 -13.15 -7.04
C VAL A 105 -8.37 -12.34 -8.11
N ILE A 106 -9.27 -11.44 -7.74
CA ILE A 106 -9.97 -10.54 -8.67
C ILE A 106 -8.97 -9.66 -9.46
N ASP A 107 -7.88 -9.21 -8.82
CA ASP A 107 -6.83 -8.41 -9.45
C ASP A 107 -6.22 -9.10 -10.70
N ILE A 108 -6.03 -10.43 -10.68
CA ILE A 108 -5.60 -11.19 -11.86
C ILE A 108 -6.66 -11.21 -12.97
N LEU A 109 -7.94 -11.28 -12.62
CA LEU A 109 -9.03 -11.21 -13.61
C LEU A 109 -9.12 -9.80 -14.22
N HIS A 110 -8.96 -8.76 -13.41
CA HIS A 110 -8.85 -7.37 -13.87
C HIS A 110 -7.67 -7.16 -14.84
N GLY A 111 -6.56 -7.89 -14.65
CA GLY A 111 -5.45 -7.86 -15.60
C GLY A 111 -5.88 -8.30 -17.01
N VAL A 112 -6.74 -9.32 -17.13
CA VAL A 112 -7.32 -9.75 -18.42
C VAL A 112 -8.20 -8.65 -19.01
N ASP A 113 -9.10 -8.07 -18.21
CA ASP A 113 -9.98 -7.00 -18.65
C ASP A 113 -9.18 -5.78 -19.12
N GLN A 114 -8.10 -5.43 -18.42
CA GLN A 114 -7.21 -4.32 -18.78
C GLN A 114 -6.48 -4.57 -20.10
N ILE A 115 -5.94 -5.76 -20.32
CA ILE A 115 -5.29 -6.15 -21.59
C ILE A 115 -6.29 -6.08 -22.74
N ASN A 116 -7.56 -6.42 -22.50
CA ASN A 116 -8.62 -6.34 -23.47
C ASN A 116 -9.31 -4.95 -23.53
N ARG A 117 -8.74 -3.93 -22.87
CA ARG A 117 -9.22 -2.53 -22.81
C ARG A 117 -10.65 -2.38 -22.26
N ARG A 118 -11.05 -3.30 -21.37
CA ARG A 118 -12.38 -3.29 -20.73
C ARG A 118 -12.33 -2.70 -19.33
N MET A 119 -11.84 -1.46 -19.23
CA MET A 119 -11.80 -0.71 -17.98
C MET A 119 -13.18 -0.49 -17.35
N ASP A 120 -14.24 -0.56 -18.16
CA ASP A 120 -15.62 -0.50 -17.72
C ASP A 120 -16.01 -1.65 -16.79
N TYR A 121 -15.49 -2.86 -17.03
CA TYR A 121 -15.73 -4.02 -16.16
C TYR A 121 -14.99 -3.86 -14.83
N ILE A 122 -13.74 -3.43 -14.87
CA ILE A 122 -12.95 -3.13 -13.67
C ILE A 122 -13.65 -2.07 -12.80
N GLY A 123 -14.12 -0.99 -13.42
CA GLY A 123 -14.85 0.07 -12.71
C GLY A 123 -16.14 -0.43 -12.04
N LYS A 124 -16.92 -1.25 -12.74
CA LYS A 124 -18.15 -1.86 -12.22
C LYS A 124 -17.83 -2.85 -11.07
N SER A 125 -16.82 -3.69 -11.25
CA SER A 125 -16.37 -4.63 -10.21
C SER A 125 -15.98 -3.89 -8.94
N PHE A 126 -15.17 -2.82 -9.02
CA PHE A 126 -14.80 -2.02 -7.84
C PHE A 126 -16.01 -1.37 -7.15
N ILE A 127 -17.02 -0.94 -7.91
CA ILE A 127 -18.25 -0.40 -7.32
C ILE A 127 -19.02 -1.53 -6.61
N LEU A 128 -19.22 -2.67 -7.27
CA LEU A 128 -19.91 -3.82 -6.69
C LEU A 128 -19.19 -4.33 -5.44
N GLN A 129 -17.87 -4.54 -5.50
CA GLN A 129 -17.08 -4.96 -4.33
C GLN A 129 -17.20 -3.96 -3.19
N GLY A 130 -16.99 -2.65 -3.47
CA GLY A 130 -17.02 -1.62 -2.44
C GLY A 130 -18.39 -1.56 -1.75
N VAL A 131 -19.46 -1.42 -2.52
CA VAL A 131 -20.81 -1.27 -1.97
C VAL A 131 -21.27 -2.55 -1.29
N SER A 132 -21.11 -3.73 -1.91
CA SER A 132 -21.59 -4.98 -1.31
C SER A 132 -20.85 -5.33 -0.02
N THR A 133 -19.52 -5.14 0.02
CA THR A 133 -18.74 -5.41 1.24
C THR A 133 -19.06 -4.43 2.36
N LEU A 134 -19.24 -3.14 2.04
CA LEU A 134 -19.65 -2.14 3.04
C LEU A 134 -21.03 -2.45 3.61
N VAL A 135 -22.01 -2.71 2.75
CA VAL A 135 -23.39 -3.04 3.20
C VAL A 135 -23.38 -4.32 4.02
N ALA A 136 -22.69 -5.38 3.57
CA ALA A 136 -22.58 -6.63 4.32
C ALA A 136 -21.93 -6.41 5.70
N PHE A 137 -20.85 -5.63 5.76
CA PHE A 137 -20.21 -5.27 7.03
C PHE A 137 -21.17 -4.56 7.96
N VAL A 138 -21.79 -3.46 7.50
CA VAL A 138 -22.67 -2.61 8.34
C VAL A 138 -23.88 -3.40 8.85
N VAL A 139 -24.55 -4.15 7.99
CA VAL A 139 -25.75 -4.92 8.35
C VAL A 139 -25.42 -6.00 9.39
N VAL A 140 -24.38 -6.80 9.13
CA VAL A 140 -24.03 -7.90 10.04
C VAL A 140 -23.44 -7.38 11.34
N TYR A 141 -22.58 -6.36 11.28
CA TYR A 141 -22.01 -5.77 12.49
C TYR A 141 -23.06 -5.07 13.36
N TRP A 142 -24.00 -4.36 12.74
CA TRP A 142 -25.13 -3.77 13.46
C TRP A 142 -26.00 -4.82 14.16
N ALA A 143 -26.26 -5.96 13.49
CA ALA A 143 -27.13 -7.03 14.02
C ALA A 143 -26.43 -7.88 15.10
N THR A 144 -25.12 -8.19 14.92
CA THR A 144 -24.43 -9.18 15.76
C THR A 144 -23.48 -8.57 16.78
N ARG A 145 -23.03 -7.32 16.57
CA ARG A 145 -21.97 -6.67 17.37
C ARG A 145 -20.69 -7.51 17.43
N ASN A 146 -20.45 -8.29 16.40
CA ASN A 146 -19.30 -9.19 16.30
C ASN A 146 -18.50 -8.84 15.05
N LEU A 147 -17.23 -8.41 15.25
CA LEU A 147 -16.32 -8.01 14.18
C LEU A 147 -16.01 -9.15 13.22
N ASP A 148 -15.75 -10.34 13.74
CA ASP A 148 -15.40 -11.50 12.93
C ASP A 148 -16.56 -11.94 12.03
N ALA A 149 -17.80 -11.92 12.55
CA ALA A 149 -18.99 -12.17 11.75
C ALA A 149 -19.15 -11.14 10.61
N ALA A 150 -18.87 -9.88 10.88
CA ALA A 150 -18.91 -8.83 9.86
C ALA A 150 -17.83 -9.00 8.79
N ILE A 151 -16.61 -9.42 9.16
CA ILE A 151 -15.54 -9.72 8.20
C ILE A 151 -15.90 -10.96 7.36
N ILE A 152 -16.52 -11.98 7.94
CA ILE A 152 -17.05 -13.13 7.19
C ILE A 152 -18.09 -12.66 6.16
N ALA A 153 -18.98 -11.75 6.54
CA ALA A 153 -19.96 -11.21 5.61
C ALA A 153 -19.29 -10.43 4.45
N MET A 154 -18.24 -9.65 4.74
CA MET A 154 -17.43 -9.00 3.69
C MET A 154 -16.76 -10.03 2.77
N LEU A 155 -16.19 -11.09 3.33
CA LEU A 155 -15.57 -12.18 2.57
C LEU A 155 -16.58 -12.84 1.63
N VAL A 156 -17.77 -13.17 2.14
CA VAL A 156 -18.86 -13.78 1.33
C VAL A 156 -19.31 -12.80 0.23
N ALA A 157 -19.51 -11.52 0.55
CA ALA A 157 -19.90 -10.51 -0.44
C ALA A 157 -18.84 -10.37 -1.54
N ALA A 158 -17.55 -10.32 -1.20
CA ALA A 158 -16.46 -10.28 -2.18
C ALA A 158 -16.40 -11.55 -3.03
N ALA A 159 -16.61 -12.72 -2.43
CA ALA A 159 -16.66 -14.00 -3.16
C ALA A 159 -17.85 -14.05 -4.13
N VAL A 160 -19.01 -13.52 -3.73
CA VAL A 160 -20.17 -13.43 -4.64
C VAL A 160 -19.83 -12.56 -5.85
N VAL A 161 -19.18 -11.40 -5.66
CA VAL A 161 -18.76 -10.55 -6.78
C VAL A 161 -17.75 -11.27 -7.67
N LEU A 162 -16.76 -11.97 -7.09
CA LEU A 162 -15.80 -12.78 -7.83
C LEU A 162 -16.49 -13.79 -8.74
N PHE A 163 -17.39 -14.61 -8.20
CA PHE A 163 -18.00 -15.72 -8.94
C PHE A 163 -19.17 -15.30 -9.83
N ALA A 164 -19.95 -14.30 -9.44
CA ALA A 164 -21.12 -13.85 -10.20
C ALA A 164 -20.79 -12.79 -11.25
N PHE A 165 -19.73 -12.00 -11.06
CA PHE A 165 -19.38 -10.90 -11.97
C PHE A 165 -18.00 -11.07 -12.63
N ASP A 166 -16.90 -11.09 -11.85
CA ASP A 166 -15.56 -11.01 -12.41
C ASP A 166 -15.17 -12.25 -13.20
N LEU A 167 -15.38 -13.44 -12.63
CA LEU A 167 -15.03 -14.70 -13.28
C LEU A 167 -15.81 -14.92 -14.59
N PRO A 168 -17.15 -14.75 -14.67
CA PRO A 168 -17.88 -14.90 -15.93
C PRO A 168 -17.49 -13.91 -16.99
N HIS A 169 -17.14 -12.66 -16.62
CA HIS A 169 -16.68 -11.65 -17.57
C HIS A 169 -15.30 -11.97 -18.12
N CYS A 170 -14.35 -12.35 -17.26
CA CYS A 170 -13.02 -12.79 -17.66
C CYS A 170 -13.07 -14.00 -18.60
N GLN A 171 -13.92 -14.99 -18.31
CA GLN A 171 -14.06 -16.22 -19.12
C GLN A 171 -14.57 -15.99 -20.55
N ARG A 172 -15.11 -14.80 -20.86
CA ARG A 172 -15.48 -14.40 -22.24
C ARG A 172 -14.26 -14.13 -23.11
N PHE A 173 -13.13 -13.77 -22.49
CA PHE A 173 -11.88 -13.45 -23.18
C PHE A 173 -10.89 -14.61 -23.12
N GLU A 174 -10.73 -15.20 -21.95
CA GLU A 174 -9.80 -16.31 -21.72
C GLU A 174 -10.33 -17.28 -20.66
N ARG A 175 -10.24 -18.57 -20.93
CA ARG A 175 -10.64 -19.59 -19.97
C ARG A 175 -9.65 -19.70 -18.82
N VAL A 176 -10.09 -19.45 -17.62
CA VAL A 176 -9.28 -19.56 -16.41
C VAL A 176 -9.14 -21.05 -16.04
N ARG A 177 -8.02 -21.65 -16.40
CA ARG A 177 -7.63 -23.00 -15.97
C ARG A 177 -6.36 -22.87 -15.13
N ILE A 178 -6.51 -23.07 -13.82
CA ILE A 178 -5.38 -22.96 -12.89
C ILE A 178 -4.30 -23.97 -13.31
N SER A 179 -3.13 -23.47 -13.65
CA SER A 179 -1.97 -24.27 -14.01
C SER A 179 -0.70 -23.56 -13.54
N LEU A 180 0.25 -24.31 -12.98
CA LEU A 180 1.52 -23.76 -12.57
C LEU A 180 2.60 -24.84 -12.66
N SER A 181 3.56 -24.67 -13.57
CA SER A 181 4.73 -25.53 -13.60
C SER A 181 5.79 -25.06 -12.61
N ARG A 182 6.59 -25.98 -12.06
CA ARG A 182 7.68 -25.64 -11.13
C ARG A 182 8.69 -24.66 -11.75
N LYS A 183 8.98 -24.80 -13.05
CA LYS A 183 9.88 -23.89 -13.78
C LYS A 183 9.34 -22.47 -13.82
N LYS A 184 8.04 -22.30 -14.14
CA LYS A 184 7.40 -20.97 -14.17
C LYS A 184 7.25 -20.36 -12.77
N ALA A 185 6.92 -21.16 -11.76
CA ALA A 185 6.88 -20.70 -10.38
C ALA A 185 8.24 -20.12 -9.95
N LEU A 186 9.32 -20.84 -10.19
CA LEU A 186 10.69 -20.36 -9.87
C LEU A 186 11.08 -19.15 -10.69
N PHE A 187 10.66 -19.07 -11.95
CA PHE A 187 10.91 -17.92 -12.80
C PHE A 187 10.23 -16.66 -12.23
N PHE A 188 8.92 -16.73 -11.94
CA PHE A 188 8.20 -15.60 -11.36
C PHE A 188 8.76 -15.19 -9.99
N LEU A 189 9.10 -16.18 -9.14
CA LEU A 189 9.73 -15.91 -7.84
C LEU A 189 11.03 -15.11 -8.00
N LYS A 190 11.94 -15.56 -8.86
CA LYS A 190 13.24 -14.91 -9.04
C LYS A 190 13.12 -13.54 -9.67
N THR A 191 12.29 -13.41 -10.70
CA THR A 191 12.17 -12.17 -11.49
C THR A 191 11.59 -11.02 -10.66
N SER A 192 10.56 -11.27 -9.85
CA SER A 192 9.88 -10.21 -9.10
C SER A 192 10.39 -10.04 -7.67
N LEU A 193 11.25 -10.94 -7.15
CA LEU A 193 11.71 -10.93 -5.77
C LEU A 193 12.27 -9.58 -5.28
N PRO A 194 13.15 -8.87 -6.00
CA PRO A 194 13.68 -7.60 -5.53
C PRO A 194 12.59 -6.54 -5.35
N ALA A 195 11.62 -6.46 -6.29
CA ALA A 195 10.52 -5.53 -6.22
C ALA A 195 9.54 -5.88 -5.08
N VAL A 196 9.37 -7.16 -4.79
CA VAL A 196 8.54 -7.64 -3.68
C VAL A 196 9.16 -7.27 -2.35
N ILE A 197 10.47 -7.52 -2.15
CA ILE A 197 11.18 -7.16 -0.92
C ILE A 197 11.05 -5.65 -0.66
N ALA A 198 11.28 -4.81 -1.67
CA ALA A 198 11.12 -3.37 -1.55
C ALA A 198 9.69 -2.97 -1.13
N SER A 199 8.68 -3.60 -1.73
CA SER A 199 7.27 -3.30 -1.43
C SER A 199 6.86 -3.78 -0.04
N VAL A 200 7.34 -4.94 0.40
CA VAL A 200 7.11 -5.47 1.75
C VAL A 200 7.77 -4.56 2.79
N ALA A 201 9.02 -4.15 2.56
CA ALA A 201 9.72 -3.21 3.44
C ALA A 201 8.94 -1.89 3.57
N ALA A 202 8.49 -1.31 2.46
CA ALA A 202 7.68 -0.10 2.46
C ALA A 202 6.37 -0.26 3.24
N SER A 203 5.68 -1.40 3.10
CA SER A 203 4.45 -1.69 3.86
C SER A 203 4.70 -1.84 5.36
N ALA A 204 5.83 -2.44 5.73
CA ALA A 204 6.18 -2.70 7.12
C ALA A 204 6.50 -1.42 7.92
N ILE A 205 6.99 -0.35 7.26
CA ILE A 205 7.25 0.95 7.89
C ILE A 205 6.01 1.48 8.63
N PHE A 206 4.83 1.27 8.06
CA PHE A 206 3.58 1.77 8.65
C PHE A 206 2.88 0.76 9.55
N ALA A 207 3.20 -0.52 9.38
CA ALA A 207 2.55 -1.59 10.12
C ALA A 207 3.21 -1.85 11.48
N ILE A 208 4.55 -1.85 11.55
CA ILE A 208 5.30 -2.18 12.77
C ILE A 208 4.95 -1.28 13.95
N PRO A 209 4.94 0.07 13.83
CA PRO A 209 4.60 0.92 14.97
C PRO A 209 3.17 0.70 15.48
N LYS A 210 2.22 0.44 14.58
CA LYS A 210 0.83 0.17 14.95
C LYS A 210 0.67 -1.16 15.69
N GLN A 211 1.39 -2.19 15.23
CA GLN A 211 1.37 -3.49 15.88
C GLN A 211 1.99 -3.43 17.27
N TYR A 212 3.11 -2.72 17.40
CA TYR A 212 3.75 -2.54 18.69
C TYR A 212 2.89 -1.74 19.67
N LEU A 213 2.20 -0.69 19.19
CA LEU A 213 1.22 0.04 20.00
C LEU A 213 0.10 -0.89 20.50
N ALA A 214 -0.44 -1.75 19.63
CA ALA A 214 -1.49 -2.69 20.01
C ALA A 214 -1.03 -3.69 21.08
N LEU A 215 0.25 -4.12 21.02
CA LEU A 215 0.84 -5.05 21.99
C LEU A 215 1.09 -4.41 23.35
N THR A 216 1.59 -3.16 23.39
CA THR A 216 2.06 -2.51 24.60
C THR A 216 0.98 -1.72 25.31
N VAL A 217 0.13 -1.03 24.57
CA VAL A 217 -0.91 -0.14 25.09
C VAL A 217 -2.31 -0.74 24.94
N GLY A 218 -2.48 -1.64 23.96
CA GLY A 218 -3.74 -2.35 23.71
C GLY A 218 -4.46 -1.97 22.41
N SER A 219 -5.44 -2.79 22.04
CA SER A 219 -6.25 -2.64 20.83
C SER A 219 -7.03 -1.33 20.80
N ALA A 220 -7.62 -0.92 21.93
CA ALA A 220 -8.37 0.33 22.02
C ALA A 220 -7.52 1.56 21.65
N ALA A 221 -6.24 1.62 22.11
CA ALA A 221 -5.32 2.70 21.78
C ALA A 221 -5.02 2.74 20.27
N LEU A 222 -4.82 1.59 19.65
CA LEU A 222 -4.66 1.50 18.20
C LEU A 222 -5.95 1.91 17.46
N GLY A 223 -7.13 1.55 17.97
CA GLY A 223 -8.42 1.96 17.44
C GLY A 223 -8.59 3.47 17.42
N ILE A 224 -8.30 4.13 18.55
CA ILE A 224 -8.30 5.59 18.69
C ILE A 224 -7.31 6.23 17.70
N TYR A 225 -6.04 5.79 17.71
CA TYR A 225 -5.01 6.30 16.82
C TYR A 225 -5.43 6.19 15.34
N SER A 226 -5.93 5.04 14.94
CA SER A 226 -6.33 4.78 13.55
C SER A 226 -7.55 5.59 13.13
N SER A 227 -8.48 5.85 14.04
CA SER A 227 -9.65 6.70 13.81
C SER A 227 -9.22 8.16 13.61
N VAL A 228 -8.33 8.67 14.47
CA VAL A 228 -7.78 10.03 14.31
C VAL A 228 -6.92 10.16 13.04
N ALA A 229 -6.26 9.08 12.63
CA ALA A 229 -5.43 9.07 11.42
C ALA A 229 -6.25 9.05 10.11
N ALA A 230 -7.51 8.64 10.15
CA ALA A 230 -8.33 8.47 8.94
C ALA A 230 -8.47 9.75 8.09
N PRO A 231 -8.72 10.95 8.64
CA PRO A 231 -8.75 12.19 7.86
C PRO A 231 -7.40 12.59 7.25
N ALA A 232 -6.29 12.24 7.89
CA ALA A 232 -4.96 12.59 7.41
C ALA A 232 -4.57 11.86 6.10
N LEU A 233 -5.23 10.76 5.75
CA LEU A 233 -5.06 10.07 4.46
C LEU A 233 -5.35 10.99 3.26
N VAL A 234 -6.21 11.99 3.43
CA VAL A 234 -6.49 12.99 2.39
C VAL A 234 -5.23 13.75 1.99
N ILE A 235 -4.32 14.02 2.92
CA ILE A 235 -3.04 14.70 2.65
C ILE A 235 -2.17 13.85 1.71
N GLN A 236 -2.08 12.56 1.99
CA GLN A 236 -1.29 11.61 1.20
C GLN A 236 -1.83 11.50 -0.24
N MET A 237 -3.15 11.37 -0.36
CA MET A 237 -3.81 11.34 -1.67
C MET A 237 -3.65 12.67 -2.41
N GLY A 238 -3.83 13.80 -1.72
CA GLY A 238 -3.66 15.14 -2.27
C GLY A 238 -2.24 15.37 -2.79
N ALA A 239 -1.23 14.97 -2.03
CA ALA A 239 0.17 15.03 -2.48
C ALA A 239 0.40 14.18 -3.74
N GLN A 240 -0.11 12.95 -3.77
CA GLN A 240 0.04 12.04 -4.91
C GLN A 240 -0.65 12.58 -6.19
N TYR A 241 -1.83 13.17 -6.06
CA TYR A 241 -2.51 13.82 -7.18
C TYR A 241 -1.78 15.07 -7.67
N LEU A 242 -1.08 15.77 -6.77
CA LEU A 242 -0.30 16.96 -7.13
C LEU A 242 0.97 16.57 -7.91
N TYR A 243 1.75 15.62 -7.40
CA TYR A 243 3.03 15.30 -8.02
C TYR A 243 2.94 14.25 -9.14
N GLY A 244 1.93 13.38 -9.12
CA GLY A 244 1.78 12.30 -10.11
C GLY A 244 1.87 12.75 -11.57
N PRO A 245 1.10 13.77 -12.00
CA PRO A 245 1.19 14.31 -13.37
C PRO A 245 2.53 14.96 -13.70
N LEU A 246 3.32 15.36 -12.69
CA LEU A 246 4.61 16.01 -12.90
C LEU A 246 5.74 15.00 -13.12
N LEU A 247 5.54 13.74 -12.71
CA LEU A 247 6.57 12.69 -12.84
C LEU A 247 7.02 12.45 -14.27
N ASP A 248 6.15 12.70 -15.27
CA ASP A 248 6.49 12.55 -16.70
C ASP A 248 7.36 13.71 -17.25
N ILE A 249 7.37 14.85 -16.54
CA ILE A 249 8.11 16.04 -16.96
C ILE A 249 9.57 15.96 -16.48
N PHE A 250 9.81 15.39 -15.30
CA PHE A 250 11.15 15.30 -14.72
C PHE A 250 12.18 14.58 -15.62
N PRO A 251 11.88 13.39 -16.19
CA PRO A 251 12.80 12.72 -17.09
C PRO A 251 13.12 13.55 -18.32
N LYS A 252 12.14 14.25 -18.91
CA LYS A 252 12.35 15.11 -20.08
C LYS A 252 13.38 16.20 -19.77
N LEU A 253 13.16 16.95 -18.69
CA LEU A 253 14.11 18.00 -18.27
C LEU A 253 15.49 17.44 -17.92
N PHE A 254 15.54 16.25 -17.35
CA PHE A 254 16.79 15.58 -16.99
C PHE A 254 17.58 15.15 -18.25
N PHE A 255 16.94 14.45 -19.20
CA PHE A 255 17.59 13.98 -20.43
C PHE A 255 17.92 15.10 -21.42
N GLU A 256 17.21 16.24 -21.34
CA GLU A 256 17.55 17.48 -22.09
C GLU A 256 18.72 18.26 -21.46
N GLY A 257 19.27 17.80 -20.32
CA GLY A 257 20.33 18.49 -19.60
C GLY A 257 19.90 19.81 -18.94
N ASN A 258 18.59 20.07 -18.84
CA ASN A 258 18.05 21.29 -18.26
C ASN A 258 17.99 21.21 -16.72
N VAL A 259 19.16 21.26 -16.07
CA VAL A 259 19.29 21.16 -14.61
C VAL A 259 18.54 22.28 -13.88
N ARG A 260 18.51 23.50 -14.46
CA ARG A 260 17.77 24.63 -13.84
C ARG A 260 16.28 24.40 -13.88
N GLY A 261 15.73 23.93 -15.01
CA GLY A 261 14.33 23.57 -15.14
C GLY A 261 13.94 22.43 -14.18
N PHE A 262 14.79 21.38 -14.10
CA PHE A 262 14.62 20.28 -13.15
C PHE A 262 14.57 20.75 -11.69
N ALA A 263 15.55 21.57 -11.28
CA ALA A 263 15.60 22.09 -9.90
C ALA A 263 14.41 23.01 -9.58
N ALA A 264 14.00 23.84 -10.54
CA ALA A 264 12.83 24.72 -10.37
C ALA A 264 11.53 23.90 -10.23
N LEU A 265 11.34 22.86 -11.05
CA LEU A 265 10.20 21.97 -10.95
C LEU A 265 10.19 21.20 -9.63
N LEU A 266 11.37 20.69 -9.21
CA LEU A 266 11.55 20.00 -7.95
C LEU A 266 11.16 20.91 -6.77
N GLY A 267 11.66 22.13 -6.76
CA GLY A 267 11.33 23.14 -5.74
C GLY A 267 9.83 23.44 -5.70
N LYS A 268 9.18 23.61 -6.85
CA LYS A 268 7.72 23.84 -6.93
C LYS A 268 6.93 22.63 -6.43
N THR A 269 7.34 21.42 -6.75
CA THR A 269 6.67 20.20 -6.30
C THR A 269 6.79 20.01 -4.79
N VAL A 270 8.00 20.19 -4.24
CA VAL A 270 8.25 20.17 -2.79
C VAL A 270 7.43 21.23 -2.08
N ALA A 271 7.46 22.48 -2.58
CA ALA A 271 6.64 23.57 -2.03
C ALA A 271 5.14 23.28 -2.10
N GLY A 272 4.68 22.63 -3.18
CA GLY A 272 3.29 22.19 -3.32
C GLY A 272 2.90 21.13 -2.27
N ILE A 273 3.73 20.12 -2.04
CA ILE A 273 3.49 19.09 -1.01
C ILE A 273 3.47 19.74 0.40
N VAL A 274 4.43 20.61 0.70
CA VAL A 274 4.45 21.38 1.95
C VAL A 274 3.21 22.25 2.06
N GLY A 275 2.84 22.97 0.99
CA GLY A 275 1.65 23.82 0.95
C GLY A 275 0.36 23.06 1.24
N VAL A 276 0.16 21.90 0.61
CA VAL A 276 -0.99 21.01 0.91
C VAL A 276 -0.97 20.55 2.37
N THR A 277 0.21 20.14 2.85
CA THR A 277 0.35 19.70 4.25
C THR A 277 0.00 20.79 5.24
N VAL A 278 0.56 21.99 5.05
CA VAL A 278 0.30 23.15 5.92
C VAL A 278 -1.16 23.60 5.84
N ALA A 279 -1.73 23.64 4.64
CA ALA A 279 -3.16 23.96 4.48
C ALA A 279 -4.04 22.95 5.22
N CYS A 280 -3.77 21.65 5.06
CA CYS A 280 -4.50 20.61 5.80
C CYS A 280 -4.27 20.68 7.31
N ALA A 281 -3.05 20.99 7.76
CA ALA A 281 -2.76 21.16 9.18
C ALA A 281 -3.56 22.32 9.79
N ILE A 282 -3.61 23.47 9.10
CA ILE A 282 -4.40 24.62 9.53
C ILE A 282 -5.89 24.29 9.54
N VAL A 283 -6.41 23.71 8.47
CA VAL A 283 -7.84 23.35 8.38
C VAL A 283 -8.22 22.36 9.48
N LEU A 284 -7.41 21.31 9.69
CA LEU A 284 -7.69 20.31 10.70
C LEU A 284 -7.45 20.80 12.13
N GLU A 285 -6.66 21.84 12.35
CA GLU A 285 -6.55 22.49 13.67
C GLU A 285 -7.89 23.13 14.09
N PHE A 286 -8.56 23.81 13.15
CA PHE A 286 -9.84 24.51 13.46
C PHE A 286 -11.06 23.59 13.36
N ILE A 287 -11.07 22.67 12.40
CA ILE A 287 -12.24 21.85 12.08
C ILE A 287 -12.07 20.41 12.58
N GLY A 288 -10.85 19.97 12.93
CA GLY A 288 -10.54 18.58 13.22
C GLY A 288 -11.35 17.98 14.36
N ALA A 289 -11.53 18.70 15.44
CA ALA A 289 -12.36 18.25 16.57
C ALA A 289 -13.81 18.00 16.14
N TRP A 290 -14.40 18.97 15.42
CA TRP A 290 -15.75 18.86 14.90
C TRP A 290 -15.89 17.70 13.87
N ALA A 291 -14.93 17.61 12.95
CA ALA A 291 -14.93 16.56 11.93
C ALA A 291 -14.78 15.16 12.53
N LEU A 292 -13.88 15.00 13.51
CA LEU A 292 -13.70 13.74 14.23
C LEU A 292 -14.95 13.37 15.06
N ALA A 293 -15.55 14.33 15.76
CA ALA A 293 -16.80 14.12 16.49
C ALA A 293 -17.94 13.71 15.54
N LEU A 294 -18.04 14.36 14.39
CA LEU A 294 -19.03 14.03 13.36
C LEU A 294 -18.82 12.61 12.81
N LEU A 295 -17.59 12.20 12.56
CA LEU A 295 -17.27 10.90 11.95
C LEU A 295 -17.30 9.76 12.99
N PHE A 296 -16.68 9.96 14.16
CA PHE A 296 -16.42 8.90 15.14
C PHE A 296 -17.17 9.06 16.47
N GLY A 297 -17.80 10.19 16.71
CA GLY A 297 -18.52 10.50 17.96
C GLY A 297 -17.70 11.39 18.90
N GLU A 298 -18.40 11.93 19.93
CA GLU A 298 -17.78 12.85 20.91
C GLU A 298 -16.63 12.22 21.72
N SER A 299 -16.64 10.90 21.87
CA SER A 299 -15.61 10.16 22.62
C SER A 299 -14.18 10.26 22.03
N ILE A 300 -14.05 10.67 20.74
CA ILE A 300 -12.75 10.85 20.08
C ILE A 300 -12.13 12.22 20.36
N VAL A 301 -12.93 13.21 20.76
CA VAL A 301 -12.50 14.61 20.91
C VAL A 301 -11.30 14.80 21.86
N PRO A 302 -11.19 14.09 22.99
CA PRO A 302 -10.01 14.18 23.86
C PRO A 302 -8.68 13.79 23.18
N TYR A 303 -8.74 13.07 22.07
CA TYR A 303 -7.58 12.55 21.34
C TYR A 303 -7.18 13.37 20.11
N VAL A 304 -7.80 14.54 19.90
CA VAL A 304 -7.49 15.45 18.76
C VAL A 304 -6.02 15.87 18.73
N TYR A 305 -5.33 15.91 19.90
CA TYR A 305 -3.90 16.21 19.99
C TYR A 305 -2.99 15.25 19.17
N LEU A 306 -3.49 14.05 18.81
CA LEU A 306 -2.78 13.11 17.94
C LEU A 306 -2.71 13.59 16.49
N LEU A 307 -3.60 14.50 16.09
CA LEU A 307 -3.80 14.86 14.69
C LEU A 307 -2.55 15.52 14.09
N GLN A 308 -1.94 16.46 14.80
CA GLN A 308 -0.75 17.19 14.30
C GLN A 308 0.47 16.28 14.09
N PRO A 309 0.85 15.39 15.04
CA PRO A 309 1.89 14.39 14.80
C PRO A 309 1.59 13.44 13.63
N ILE A 310 0.32 13.06 13.45
CA ILE A 310 -0.11 12.21 12.33
C ILE A 310 0.07 12.95 11.00
N ILE A 311 -0.27 14.25 10.93
CA ILE A 311 -0.10 15.07 9.72
C ILE A 311 1.38 15.13 9.33
N VAL A 312 2.28 15.36 10.30
CA VAL A 312 3.72 15.39 10.07
C VAL A 312 4.22 14.03 9.54
N SER A 313 3.78 12.93 10.15
CA SER A 313 4.13 11.59 9.69
C SER A 313 3.61 11.30 8.28
N THR A 314 2.39 11.75 7.96
CA THR A 314 1.79 11.60 6.64
C THR A 314 2.54 12.43 5.58
N ALA A 315 2.99 13.62 5.92
CA ALA A 315 3.83 14.45 5.05
C ALA A 315 5.19 13.79 4.78
N ALA A 316 5.85 13.26 5.81
CA ALA A 316 7.11 12.53 5.65
C ALA A 316 6.93 11.31 4.72
N THR A 317 5.79 10.63 4.82
CA THR A 317 5.41 9.53 3.92
C THR A 317 5.23 10.01 2.48
N ALA A 318 4.55 11.13 2.28
CA ALA A 318 4.35 11.71 0.95
C ALA A 318 5.68 12.06 0.28
N PHE A 319 6.66 12.57 1.05
CA PHE A 319 8.01 12.81 0.54
C PHE A 319 8.77 11.53 0.21
N LEU A 320 8.67 10.49 1.06
CA LEU A 320 9.30 9.20 0.78
C LEU A 320 8.79 8.61 -0.54
N TRP A 321 7.49 8.68 -0.77
CA TRP A 321 6.88 8.20 -2.01
C TRP A 321 7.27 9.06 -3.21
N PHE A 322 7.17 10.39 -3.09
CA PHE A 322 7.52 11.30 -4.18
C PHE A 322 8.97 11.12 -4.66
N PHE A 323 9.95 11.12 -3.74
CA PHE A 323 11.36 10.94 -4.11
C PHE A 323 11.65 9.52 -4.61
N GLY A 324 10.95 8.51 -4.06
CA GLY A 324 11.02 7.14 -4.54
C GLY A 324 10.53 7.02 -5.99
N ASP A 325 9.33 7.55 -6.28
CA ASP A 325 8.74 7.54 -7.62
C ASP A 325 9.59 8.35 -8.61
N LEU A 326 10.11 9.51 -8.18
CA LEU A 326 11.01 10.32 -8.99
C LEU A 326 12.28 9.55 -9.40
N LEU A 327 12.91 8.84 -8.48
CA LEU A 327 14.10 8.04 -8.79
C LEU A 327 13.78 6.83 -9.67
N ILE A 328 12.58 6.26 -9.55
CA ILE A 328 12.10 5.21 -10.46
C ILE A 328 11.93 5.77 -11.87
N THR A 329 11.35 6.95 -12.05
CA THR A 329 11.18 7.58 -13.37
C THR A 329 12.53 7.95 -14.02
N LEU A 330 13.55 8.22 -13.19
CA LEU A 330 14.93 8.42 -13.63
C LEU A 330 15.70 7.09 -13.80
N ARG A 331 15.02 5.92 -13.74
CA ARG A 331 15.58 4.56 -13.87
C ARG A 331 16.59 4.15 -12.79
N HIS A 332 16.60 4.82 -11.65
CA HIS A 332 17.44 4.49 -10.50
C HIS A 332 16.70 3.62 -9.46
N PHE A 333 16.29 2.42 -9.84
CA PHE A 333 15.54 1.47 -8.99
C PHE A 333 16.27 1.11 -7.69
N TRP A 334 17.61 0.96 -7.76
CA TRP A 334 18.44 0.66 -6.58
C TRP A 334 18.41 1.77 -5.53
N ALA A 335 18.32 3.02 -5.95
CA ALA A 335 18.22 4.15 -5.03
C ALA A 335 16.88 4.13 -4.28
N ASN A 336 15.78 3.87 -5.00
CA ASN A 336 14.48 3.69 -4.37
C ASN A 336 14.47 2.51 -3.40
N PHE A 337 15.06 1.36 -3.79
CA PHE A 337 15.20 0.21 -2.90
C PHE A 337 15.98 0.56 -1.63
N ALA A 338 17.15 1.21 -1.76
CA ALA A 338 17.98 1.60 -0.62
C ALA A 338 17.25 2.55 0.34
N GLY A 339 16.52 3.56 -0.18
CA GLY A 339 15.73 4.48 0.64
C GLY A 339 14.65 3.77 1.46
N ASN A 340 13.90 2.86 0.83
CA ASN A 340 12.84 2.11 1.53
C ASN A 340 13.42 1.10 2.55
N VAL A 341 14.55 0.45 2.24
CA VAL A 341 15.22 -0.46 3.18
C VAL A 341 15.77 0.30 4.39
N VAL A 342 16.39 1.47 4.18
CA VAL A 342 16.87 2.29 5.31
C VAL A 342 15.69 2.77 6.17
N ALA A 343 14.60 3.22 5.57
CA ALA A 343 13.39 3.58 6.31
C ALA A 343 12.84 2.38 7.11
N PHE A 344 12.80 1.20 6.50
CA PHE A 344 12.38 -0.03 7.18
C PHE A 344 13.32 -0.41 8.34
N LEU A 345 14.64 -0.33 8.16
CA LEU A 345 15.58 -0.63 9.23
C LEU A 345 15.51 0.41 10.35
N ALA A 346 15.28 1.68 10.01
CA ALA A 346 15.14 2.76 10.98
C ALA A 346 13.84 2.68 11.79
N VAL A 347 12.73 2.22 11.19
CA VAL A 347 11.44 2.15 11.91
C VAL A 347 11.50 1.19 13.09
N ILE A 348 12.29 0.13 13.04
CA ILE A 348 12.36 -0.88 14.10
C ILE A 348 12.81 -0.26 15.44
N PRO A 349 14.05 0.29 15.56
CA PRO A 349 14.48 0.90 16.82
C PRO A 349 13.66 2.14 17.19
N LEU A 350 13.24 2.94 16.19
CA LEU A 350 12.41 4.11 16.45
C LEU A 350 11.03 3.73 17.03
N THR A 351 10.47 2.60 16.64
CA THR A 351 9.20 2.12 17.19
C THR A 351 9.32 1.86 18.67
N PHE A 352 10.30 1.05 19.09
CA PHE A 352 10.52 0.77 20.51
C PHE A 352 10.74 2.05 21.30
N PHE A 353 11.67 2.91 20.84
CA PHE A 353 11.99 4.14 21.53
C PHE A 353 10.82 5.14 21.61
N CYS A 354 10.13 5.38 20.50
CA CYS A 354 9.08 6.40 20.45
C CYS A 354 7.78 5.94 21.10
N VAL A 355 7.35 4.69 20.87
CA VAL A 355 6.08 4.20 21.44
C VAL A 355 6.20 4.05 22.95
N ASP A 356 7.33 3.50 23.48
CA ASP A 356 7.53 3.38 24.92
C ASP A 356 7.56 4.74 25.65
N ARG A 357 7.93 5.82 24.92
CA ARG A 357 8.06 7.15 25.55
C ARG A 357 6.83 8.04 25.32
N TRP A 358 6.13 7.91 24.24
CA TRP A 358 5.04 8.80 23.83
C TRP A 358 3.74 8.07 23.45
N ASP A 359 3.61 6.79 23.81
CA ASP A 359 2.42 5.95 23.54
C ASP A 359 1.91 6.12 22.09
N MET A 360 0.65 6.52 21.92
CA MET A 360 0.02 6.69 20.60
C MET A 360 0.75 7.70 19.69
N ASN A 361 1.30 8.81 20.24
CA ASN A 361 2.10 9.76 19.45
C ASN A 361 3.39 9.12 18.95
N GLY A 362 3.92 8.15 19.67
CA GLY A 362 5.13 7.41 19.31
C GLY A 362 5.02 6.73 17.96
N VAL A 363 3.83 6.28 17.56
CA VAL A 363 3.58 5.70 16.23
C VAL A 363 3.87 6.71 15.12
N SER A 364 3.39 7.96 15.30
CA SER A 364 3.62 9.04 14.34
C SER A 364 5.07 9.46 14.30
N PHE A 365 5.73 9.59 15.45
CA PHE A 365 7.14 9.97 15.52
C PHE A 365 8.07 8.89 14.94
N ALA A 366 7.80 7.62 15.22
CA ALA A 366 8.55 6.51 14.64
C ALA A 366 8.40 6.47 13.10
N GLY A 367 7.16 6.60 12.62
CA GLY A 367 6.86 6.65 11.18
C GLY A 367 7.51 7.84 10.49
N ALA A 368 7.38 9.04 11.06
CA ALA A 368 8.01 10.25 10.52
C ALA A 368 9.53 10.15 10.48
N GLY A 369 10.16 9.73 11.59
CA GLY A 369 11.61 9.56 11.68
C GLY A 369 12.15 8.55 10.67
N ALA A 370 11.48 7.41 10.53
CA ALA A 370 11.84 6.39 9.57
C ALA A 370 11.72 6.88 8.12
N CYS A 371 10.60 7.55 7.78
CA CYS A 371 10.41 8.12 6.45
C CYS A 371 11.45 9.20 6.16
N LEU A 372 11.78 10.08 7.11
CA LEU A 372 12.81 11.10 6.94
C LEU A 372 14.21 10.50 6.74
N ALA A 373 14.56 9.41 7.45
CA ALA A 373 15.80 8.68 7.21
C ALA A 373 15.86 8.13 5.78
N GLY A 374 14.76 7.53 5.30
CA GLY A 374 14.64 7.09 3.91
C GLY A 374 14.76 8.23 2.90
N VAL A 375 14.06 9.35 3.15
CA VAL A 375 14.12 10.56 2.31
C VAL A 375 15.53 11.10 2.21
N ALA A 376 16.30 11.12 3.32
CA ALA A 376 17.70 11.57 3.30
C ALA A 376 18.55 10.73 2.33
N ILE A 377 18.37 9.41 2.32
CA ILE A 377 19.05 8.51 1.39
C ILE A 377 18.61 8.76 -0.06
N LEU A 378 17.29 8.91 -0.30
CA LEU A 378 16.77 9.20 -1.63
C LEU A 378 17.30 10.52 -2.18
N LEU A 379 17.35 11.56 -1.34
CA LEU A 379 17.92 12.87 -1.70
C LEU A 379 19.42 12.77 -2.01
N PHE A 380 20.18 12.01 -1.21
CA PHE A 380 21.60 11.76 -1.50
C PHE A 380 21.79 11.17 -2.88
N PHE A 381 21.02 10.12 -3.23
CA PHE A 381 21.08 9.53 -4.56
C PHE A 381 20.60 10.48 -5.65
N LEU A 382 19.51 11.23 -5.42
CA LEU A 382 19.00 12.20 -6.39
C LEU A 382 20.03 13.27 -6.73
N VAL A 383 20.70 13.84 -5.73
CA VAL A 383 21.78 14.81 -5.94
C VAL A 383 22.95 14.20 -6.72
N LYS A 384 23.30 12.94 -6.42
CA LYS A 384 24.36 12.23 -7.14
C LYS A 384 24.00 11.99 -8.61
N VAL A 385 22.74 11.62 -8.88
CA VAL A 385 22.22 11.39 -10.23
C VAL A 385 22.22 12.69 -11.05
N VAL A 386 21.67 13.76 -10.47
CA VAL A 386 21.58 15.05 -11.15
C VAL A 386 22.97 15.65 -11.43
N LYS A 387 23.95 15.46 -10.52
CA LYS A 387 25.34 15.91 -10.72
C LYS A 387 26.08 15.12 -11.82
N LYS A 388 25.78 13.81 -11.98
CA LYS A 388 26.43 12.98 -13.00
C LYS A 388 25.88 13.22 -14.42
N GLY A 389 24.67 13.77 -14.52
CA GLY A 389 24.01 14.03 -15.80
C GLY A 389 23.45 12.80 -16.50
N PRO A 390 22.75 12.98 -17.64
CA PRO A 390 22.06 11.91 -18.36
C PRO A 390 23.01 10.92 -19.07
N ASP A 391 24.21 11.33 -19.43
CA ASP A 391 25.16 10.54 -20.25
C ASP A 391 25.56 9.22 -19.58
N HIS A 392 25.58 9.19 -18.25
CA HIS A 392 25.93 8.00 -17.49
C HIS A 392 24.85 6.89 -17.58
N ILE A 393 23.59 7.25 -17.83
CA ILE A 393 22.48 6.28 -17.96
C ILE A 393 22.45 5.72 -19.37
N ILE A 394 22.67 6.56 -20.36
CA ILE A 394 22.71 6.20 -21.79
C ILE A 394 23.90 5.27 -22.06
N GLY A 395 25.06 5.51 -21.42
CA GLY A 395 26.24 4.66 -21.52
C GLY A 395 26.01 3.26 -20.95
N ALA A 396 25.40 3.15 -19.78
CA ALA A 396 25.12 1.87 -19.12
C ALA A 396 24.06 1.01 -19.87
N GLU A 397 23.06 1.63 -20.50
CA GLU A 397 22.10 0.92 -21.36
C GLU A 397 22.74 0.47 -22.68
N GLY A 398 23.66 1.24 -23.23
CA GLY A 398 24.44 0.87 -24.42
C GLY A 398 25.38 -0.31 -24.16
N GLU A 399 25.99 -0.39 -22.98
CA GLU A 399 26.80 -1.53 -22.55
C GLU A 399 25.96 -2.77 -22.26
N ALA A 400 24.87 -2.65 -21.52
CA ALA A 400 23.95 -3.77 -21.23
C ALA A 400 23.29 -4.34 -22.51
N ALA A 401 22.98 -3.48 -23.49
CA ALA A 401 22.47 -3.90 -24.78
C ALA A 401 23.55 -4.61 -25.65
N ARG A 402 24.82 -4.25 -25.49
CA ARG A 402 25.96 -4.92 -26.16
C ARG A 402 26.25 -6.27 -25.52
N ASP A 403 26.27 -6.35 -24.19
CA ASP A 403 26.50 -7.60 -23.47
C ASP A 403 25.39 -8.61 -23.72
N GLY A 404 24.12 -8.19 -23.70
CA GLY A 404 22.99 -9.05 -24.05
C GLY A 404 22.97 -9.50 -25.52
N ALA A 405 23.56 -8.74 -26.42
CA ALA A 405 23.73 -9.13 -27.84
C ALA A 405 24.91 -10.08 -28.06
N VAL A 406 25.93 -10.05 -27.19
CA VAL A 406 27.07 -10.99 -27.21
C VAL A 406 26.62 -12.33 -26.66
N ASP A 407 25.92 -12.36 -25.51
CA ASP A 407 25.39 -13.60 -24.93
C ASP A 407 24.37 -14.30 -25.85
N ALA A 408 23.56 -13.54 -26.61
CA ALA A 408 22.65 -14.12 -27.60
C ALA A 408 23.38 -14.68 -28.86
N LYS A 409 24.57 -14.24 -29.16
CA LYS A 409 25.40 -14.79 -30.26
C LYS A 409 26.24 -16.00 -29.83
N GLU A 410 26.56 -16.13 -28.57
CA GLU A 410 27.25 -17.32 -28.02
C GLU A 410 26.29 -18.47 -27.71
N ALA A 411 24.98 -18.20 -27.65
CA ALA A 411 23.91 -19.19 -27.38
C ALA A 411 23.27 -19.77 -28.68
N CYS A 412 23.68 -19.31 -29.87
CA CYS A 412 23.39 -19.91 -31.18
C CYS A 412 24.59 -20.69 -31.69
#